data_35a6ee080da1f1f4011cb87853ef2bc4
#
_entry.id   35a6ee080da1f1f4011cb87853ef2bc4
#
_cell.length_a   1.000
_cell.length_b   1.000
_cell.length_c   1.000
_cell.angle_alpha   90.00
_cell.angle_beta   90.00
_cell.angle_gamma   90.00
#
_symmetry.space_group_name_H-M   'P 1'
#
loop_
_entity.id
_entity.type
_entity.pdbx_description
1 polymer ?
#
loop_
_entity_poly.entity_id
_entity_poly.type
_entity_poly.pdbx_seq_one_letter_code
_entity_poly.pdbx_strand_id
1 'polypeptide(L)'
;MTYKVIFSDFADKQLSKFPLDVQGRVISTIKRCQIRPYRHVKKLVGSKYFRLRAGDYRVIMDIIEDKLIIHVVEISHRKKTYKKRS
;
A
#
# COMPACT_ATOMS: atom_id res chain seq x y z
N MET A 1 15.45 -12.95 -2.42
CA MET A 1 14.25 -13.08 -3.23
C MET A 1 13.44 -11.80 -3.17
N THR A 2 12.91 -11.39 -4.30
CA THR A 2 12.22 -10.11 -4.43
C THR A 2 10.75 -10.34 -4.75
N TYR A 3 9.87 -9.70 -3.99
CA TYR A 3 8.44 -9.75 -4.26
C TYR A 3 8.10 -8.86 -5.44
N LYS A 4 7.13 -9.29 -6.24
CA LYS A 4 6.61 -8.50 -7.34
C LYS A 4 5.44 -7.67 -6.84
N VAL A 5 5.39 -6.38 -7.22
CA VAL A 5 4.31 -5.49 -6.80
C VAL A 5 3.27 -5.42 -7.91
N ILE A 6 2.02 -5.67 -7.55
CA ILE A 6 0.88 -5.59 -8.47
C ILE A 6 -0.15 -4.66 -7.83
N PHE A 7 -0.69 -3.72 -8.62
CA PHE A 7 -1.72 -2.80 -8.15
C PHE A 7 -3.09 -3.26 -8.64
N SER A 8 -4.08 -3.23 -7.75
CA SER A 8 -5.46 -3.41 -8.18
C SER A 8 -5.87 -2.22 -9.05
N ASP A 9 -6.92 -2.39 -9.84
CA ASP A 9 -7.43 -1.28 -10.66
C ASP A 9 -7.83 -0.11 -9.78
N PHE A 10 -8.42 -0.38 -8.64
CA PHE A 10 -8.85 0.65 -7.71
C PHE A 10 -7.64 1.42 -7.15
N ALA A 11 -6.62 0.71 -6.70
CA ALA A 11 -5.41 1.34 -6.17
C ALA A 11 -4.69 2.16 -7.24
N ASP A 12 -4.64 1.63 -8.46
CA ASP A 12 -4.01 2.33 -9.57
C ASP A 12 -4.73 3.65 -9.88
N LYS A 13 -6.05 3.62 -9.86
CA LYS A 13 -6.84 4.84 -10.08
C LYS A 13 -6.64 5.85 -8.96
N GLN A 14 -6.56 5.39 -7.73
CA GLN A 14 -6.30 6.28 -6.61
C GLN A 14 -4.94 6.94 -6.74
N LEU A 15 -3.92 6.14 -7.06
CA LEU A 15 -2.55 6.65 -7.20
C LEU A 15 -2.46 7.70 -8.29
N SER A 16 -3.14 7.49 -9.42
CA SER A 16 -3.07 8.39 -10.56
C SER A 16 -3.63 9.78 -10.26
N LYS A 17 -4.47 9.91 -9.23
CA LYS A 17 -5.06 11.19 -8.85
C LYS A 17 -4.18 12.01 -7.91
N PHE A 18 -3.12 11.42 -7.41
CA PHE A 18 -2.21 12.16 -6.51
C PHE A 18 -1.22 13.00 -7.31
N PRO A 19 -0.68 14.07 -6.70
CA PRO A 19 0.42 14.81 -7.32
C PRO A 19 1.60 13.88 -7.61
N LEU A 20 2.39 14.21 -8.63
CA LEU A 20 3.48 13.35 -9.06
C LEU A 20 4.51 13.07 -7.96
N ASP A 21 4.81 14.06 -7.14
CA ASP A 21 5.75 13.86 -6.04
C ASP A 21 5.21 12.88 -4.99
N VAL A 22 3.91 12.90 -4.76
CA VAL A 22 3.26 11.95 -3.86
C VAL A 22 3.28 10.55 -4.45
N GLN A 23 2.97 10.43 -5.75
CA GLN A 23 3.04 9.15 -6.44
C GLN A 23 4.43 8.53 -6.29
N GLY A 24 5.47 9.32 -6.52
CA GLY A 24 6.84 8.85 -6.39
C GLY A 24 7.17 8.38 -4.98
N ARG A 25 6.71 9.12 -3.99
CA ARG A 25 6.93 8.75 -2.58
C ARG A 25 6.24 7.45 -2.21
N VAL A 26 4.99 7.30 -2.61
CA VAL A 26 4.22 6.09 -2.32
C VAL A 26 4.86 4.89 -3.00
N ILE A 27 5.19 5.01 -4.28
CA ILE A 27 5.81 3.92 -5.03
C ILE A 27 7.16 3.54 -4.42
N SER A 28 7.97 4.53 -4.07
CA SER A 28 9.27 4.29 -3.45
C SER A 28 9.14 3.52 -2.13
N THR A 29 8.15 3.89 -1.32
CA THR A 29 7.91 3.23 -0.05
C THR A 29 7.47 1.78 -0.25
N ILE A 30 6.60 1.54 -1.24
CA ILE A 30 6.16 0.19 -1.57
C ILE A 30 7.33 -0.66 -2.06
N LYS A 31 8.23 -0.08 -2.86
CA LYS A 31 9.39 -0.81 -3.37
C LYS A 31 10.32 -1.29 -2.25
N ARG A 32 10.39 -0.57 -1.15
CA ARG A 32 11.18 -1.01 -0.01
C ARG A 32 10.67 -2.32 0.58
N CYS A 33 9.40 -2.61 0.39
CA CYS A 33 8.80 -3.84 0.89
C CYS A 33 9.14 -5.06 0.06
N GLN A 34 9.73 -4.89 -1.12
CA GLN A 34 9.93 -6.00 -2.04
C GLN A 34 10.88 -7.08 -1.52
N ILE A 35 11.82 -6.73 -0.65
CA ILE A 35 12.79 -7.69 -0.14
C ILE A 35 12.29 -8.35 1.14
N ARG A 36 11.80 -7.57 2.08
CA ARG A 36 11.33 -8.07 3.38
C ARG A 36 10.05 -7.34 3.76
N PRO A 37 8.93 -7.70 3.13
CA PRO A 37 7.69 -6.93 3.31
C PRO A 37 7.22 -6.86 4.76
N TYR A 38 7.34 -7.94 5.51
CA TYR A 38 6.80 -7.96 6.87
C TYR A 38 7.52 -7.03 7.84
N ARG A 39 8.68 -6.54 7.47
CA ARG A 39 9.42 -5.57 8.31
C ARG A 39 8.82 -4.17 8.23
N HIS A 40 8.10 -3.87 7.17
CA HIS A 40 7.63 -2.52 6.88
C HIS A 40 6.14 -2.32 7.10
N VAL A 41 5.41 -3.40 7.34
CA VAL A 41 3.95 -3.35 7.37
C VAL A 41 3.43 -3.86 8.71
N LYS A 42 2.17 -3.52 9.00
CA LYS A 42 1.45 -4.04 10.15
C LYS A 42 0.19 -4.72 9.69
N LYS A 43 -0.11 -5.88 10.25
CA LYS A 43 -1.33 -6.58 9.90
C LYS A 43 -2.53 -5.86 10.47
N LEU A 44 -3.59 -5.73 9.67
CA LEU A 44 -4.84 -5.16 10.13
C LEU A 44 -5.60 -6.19 10.95
N VAL A 45 -6.09 -5.76 12.11
CA VAL A 45 -6.82 -6.65 13.02
C VAL A 45 -8.09 -7.16 12.33
N GLY A 46 -8.29 -8.49 12.40
CA GLY A 46 -9.47 -9.13 11.81
C GLY A 46 -9.46 -9.20 10.30
N SER A 47 -8.32 -9.02 9.67
CA SER A 47 -8.21 -8.97 8.22
C SER A 47 -6.98 -9.74 7.76
N LYS A 48 -7.00 -10.18 6.50
CA LYS A 48 -5.82 -10.75 5.87
C LYS A 48 -4.86 -9.70 5.32
N TYR A 49 -5.27 -8.45 5.35
CA TYR A 49 -4.50 -7.36 4.73
C TYR A 49 -3.51 -6.74 5.69
N PHE A 50 -2.53 -6.05 5.10
CA PHE A 50 -1.49 -5.35 5.83
C PHE A 50 -1.52 -3.87 5.48
N ARG A 51 -1.06 -3.05 6.40
CA ARG A 51 -0.99 -1.60 6.21
C ARG A 51 0.46 -1.16 6.14
N LEU A 52 0.77 -0.37 5.12
CA LEU A 52 2.05 0.29 4.98
C LEU A 52 1.83 1.79 5.07
N ARG A 53 2.65 2.48 5.86
CA ARG A 53 2.56 3.91 5.98
C ARG A 53 3.56 4.57 5.05
N ALA A 54 3.07 5.48 4.20
CA ALA A 54 3.90 6.25 3.28
C ALA A 54 3.61 7.73 3.52
N GLY A 55 4.32 8.34 4.50
CA GLY A 55 4.03 9.71 4.92
C GLY A 55 2.62 9.83 5.47
N ASP A 56 1.82 10.71 4.88
CA ASP A 56 0.42 10.88 5.27
C ASP A 56 -0.52 9.93 4.55
N TYR A 57 0.02 9.01 3.78
CA TYR A 57 -0.77 8.07 3.00
C TYR A 57 -0.70 6.69 3.59
N ARG A 58 -1.77 5.94 3.39
CA ARG A 58 -1.90 4.57 3.88
C ARG A 58 -2.08 3.64 2.70
N VAL A 59 -1.24 2.61 2.62
CA VAL A 59 -1.31 1.61 1.57
C VAL A 59 -1.79 0.31 2.19
N ILE A 60 -2.87 -0.23 1.64
CA ILE A 60 -3.41 -1.52 2.07
C ILE A 60 -3.02 -2.55 1.04
N MET A 61 -2.44 -3.65 1.49
CA MET A 61 -1.93 -4.66 0.59
C MET A 61 -2.16 -6.06 1.13
N ASP A 62 -2.17 -7.01 0.22
CA ASP A 62 -2.12 -8.44 0.52
C ASP A 62 -0.72 -8.92 0.19
N ILE A 63 -0.18 -9.80 1.00
CA ILE A 63 1.13 -10.38 0.74
C ILE A 63 0.92 -11.85 0.46
N ILE A 64 1.15 -12.25 -0.77
CA ILE A 64 0.98 -13.62 -1.22
C ILE A 64 2.35 -14.28 -1.21
N GLU A 65 2.67 -14.90 -0.10
CA GLU A 65 4.02 -15.36 0.20
C GLU A 65 4.51 -16.45 -0.72
N ASP A 66 3.69 -17.43 -1.01
CA ASP A 66 4.08 -18.54 -1.87
C ASP A 66 4.33 -18.14 -3.32
N LYS A 67 3.75 -17.02 -3.75
CA LYS A 67 3.95 -16.49 -5.10
C LYS A 67 4.89 -15.30 -5.13
N LEU A 68 5.35 -14.82 -3.98
CA LEU A 68 6.19 -13.65 -3.83
C LEU A 68 5.57 -12.42 -4.50
N ILE A 69 4.29 -12.17 -4.18
CA ILE A 69 3.53 -11.04 -4.73
C ILE A 69 3.07 -10.15 -3.60
N ILE A 70 3.24 -8.84 -3.79
CA ILE A 70 2.62 -7.81 -2.97
C ILE A 70 1.50 -7.22 -3.80
N HIS A 71 0.25 -7.45 -3.39
CA HIS A 71 -0.91 -6.96 -4.11
C HIS A 71 -1.45 -5.72 -3.40
N VAL A 72 -1.25 -4.55 -3.99
CA VAL A 72 -1.72 -3.29 -3.43
C VAL A 72 -3.20 -3.13 -3.80
N VAL A 73 -4.06 -3.09 -2.78
CA VAL A 73 -5.50 -3.09 -3.00
C VAL A 73 -6.13 -1.71 -2.80
N GLU A 74 -5.52 -0.86 -1.98
CA GLU A 74 -6.08 0.45 -1.72
C GLU A 74 -4.99 1.42 -1.26
N ILE A 75 -5.09 2.69 -1.70
CA ILE A 75 -4.22 3.76 -1.25
C ILE A 75 -5.10 4.93 -0.86
N SER A 76 -4.95 5.44 0.37
CA SER A 76 -5.79 6.54 0.82
C SER A 76 -4.98 7.55 1.62
N HIS A 77 -5.43 8.80 1.57
CA HIS A 77 -4.88 9.86 2.40
C HIS A 77 -5.48 9.75 3.80
N ARG A 78 -4.66 9.90 4.81
CA ARG A 78 -5.10 9.76 6.20
C ARG A 78 -6.28 10.67 6.54
N LYS A 79 -6.23 11.93 6.10
CA LYS A 79 -7.29 12.89 6.39
C LYS A 79 -8.62 12.52 5.75
N LYS A 80 -8.60 11.95 4.56
CA LYS A 80 -9.83 11.53 3.89
C LYS A 80 -10.50 10.39 4.63
N THR A 81 -9.72 9.51 5.22
CA THR A 81 -10.26 8.41 6.00
C THR A 81 -11.03 8.92 7.21
N TYR A 82 -10.50 9.94 7.86
CA TYR A 82 -11.19 10.56 8.98
C TYR A 82 -12.49 11.23 8.58
N LYS A 83 -12.46 11.97 7.48
CA LYS A 83 -13.64 12.68 7.01
C LYS A 83 -14.81 11.74 6.69
N LYS A 84 -14.53 10.56 6.20
CA LYS A 84 -15.57 9.60 5.89
C LYS A 84 -16.29 9.06 7.12
N ARG A 85 -15.67 9.15 8.27
CA ARG A 85 -16.23 8.63 9.51
C ARG A 85 -17.04 9.64 10.29
N SER A 86 -16.87 10.89 9.98
CA SER A 86 -17.58 11.96 10.71
C SER A 86 -18.91 12.31 10.07
#